data_776a9317e515abf323bfe3d4e25e3dd3
#
_entry.id   776a9317e515abf323bfe3d4e25e3dd3
#
_cell.length_a   1.000
_cell.length_b   1.000
_cell.length_c   1.000
_cell.angle_alpha   90.00
_cell.angle_beta   90.00
_cell.angle_gamma   90.00
#
_symmetry.space_group_name_H-M   'P 1'
#
loop_
_entity.id
_entity.type
_entity.pdbx_description
1 polymer ?
#
loop_
_entity_poly.entity_id
_entity_poly.type
_entity_poly.pdbx_seq_one_letter_code
_entity_poly.pdbx_strand_id
1 'polypeptide(L)'
;MKKIVFALASILFIHTASFGQDKVLSMQEAIGGYHLYPRGVNQLQWAGDQHYAYVDTDTKDGESALKRVDAGLNEDFWITRGEIETALLAIDADSLSALPRVRWTDKNSFRFYHKGTYYSYNTEDKKATKLFEYSPATMSHADVNWSTNAVAYVNEDNLYVNGDALTTDGGNGIVYGQAVHRSEFGITNGTFWSESGKKLAFYRMDESMVTAYPLYNLDQKPANSKEIRYPVAGDPSHHVTIGVYDVSSKKVIYLKTGEPKEQYLTNVSWGPNDKYIYVAVVNRGQDHMWLKQFDASTGEFVKTLFEEIHDKYVEPEHGLTFIPGNDNEFIWWSERDGFTHLYLYNTEGELIRQLTEGPFEVIDFHGFSADMKSFFVTTTKESAINRDLYSVSFKKAKKMKRLTENEGTHSITTSSDNSYFIDNFSSTITPREVRIISAKSGLLETLKKVENPLSEYKLGQMTISTISANDGTPLYYRLFKPTDFDPNKKYPVVVYLYNGPHAQMIRNTWLGGANMWFQYMAQHGYVVFTVDGRGSANRGFEFESAIHRQLGTLEMEDQLAGVQFLKSLSYVDSTRMGIHGWSYGGFMTTSMMTRKPGTFQVGVAGGPVIDWRYYEIMYTERYMDSPDEN
;
A
#
# COMPACT_ATOMS: atom_id res chain seq x y z
N MET A 1 -79.06 -27.76 -3.71
CA MET A 1 -78.54 -26.98 -4.85
C MET A 1 -77.48 -26.04 -4.27
N LYS A 2 -76.20 -26.40 -4.34
CA LYS A 2 -75.06 -25.56 -3.87
C LYS A 2 -74.49 -24.80 -5.07
N LYS A 3 -74.52 -23.49 -5.03
CA LYS A 3 -73.94 -22.63 -6.05
C LYS A 3 -72.45 -22.51 -5.78
N ILE A 4 -71.59 -22.95 -6.73
CA ILE A 4 -70.14 -22.77 -6.74
C ILE A 4 -69.87 -21.44 -7.44
N VAL A 5 -69.26 -20.50 -6.75
CA VAL A 5 -68.78 -19.25 -7.30
C VAL A 5 -67.34 -19.44 -7.69
N PHE A 6 -67.01 -19.34 -8.98
CA PHE A 6 -65.63 -19.29 -9.49
C PHE A 6 -65.13 -17.86 -9.37
N ALA A 7 -64.10 -17.66 -8.57
CA ALA A 7 -63.34 -16.41 -8.54
C ALA A 7 -62.19 -16.52 -9.56
N LEU A 8 -62.23 -15.72 -10.63
CA LEU A 8 -61.09 -15.52 -11.54
C LEU A 8 -60.08 -14.64 -10.85
N ALA A 9 -58.95 -15.20 -10.50
CA ALA A 9 -57.78 -14.45 -10.10
C ALA A 9 -57.00 -13.98 -11.34
N SER A 10 -57.08 -12.69 -11.67
CA SER A 10 -56.26 -12.06 -12.70
C SER A 10 -54.84 -11.94 -12.21
N ILE A 11 -53.92 -12.77 -12.71
CA ILE A 11 -52.48 -12.65 -12.48
C ILE A 11 -51.98 -11.51 -13.36
N LEU A 12 -51.68 -10.38 -12.72
CA LEU A 12 -50.95 -9.27 -13.35
C LEU A 12 -49.49 -9.71 -13.53
N PHE A 13 -49.10 -10.08 -14.74
CA PHE A 13 -47.69 -10.19 -15.09
C PHE A 13 -47.10 -8.78 -15.15
N ILE A 14 -46.38 -8.37 -14.08
CA ILE A 14 -45.50 -7.23 -14.15
C ILE A 14 -44.29 -7.67 -14.99
N HIS A 15 -44.27 -7.27 -16.25
CA HIS A 15 -43.09 -7.33 -17.08
C HIS A 15 -42.11 -6.28 -16.49
N THR A 16 -41.18 -6.70 -15.66
CA THR A 16 -39.97 -5.93 -15.42
C THR A 16 -39.24 -5.92 -16.76
N ALA A 17 -39.25 -4.78 -17.42
CA ALA A 17 -38.38 -4.54 -18.56
C ALA A 17 -36.94 -4.71 -18.05
N SER A 18 -36.33 -5.84 -18.38
CA SER A 18 -34.89 -6.01 -18.27
C SER A 18 -34.31 -5.08 -19.32
N PHE A 19 -33.84 -3.91 -18.91
CA PHE A 19 -33.00 -3.08 -19.76
C PHE A 19 -31.78 -3.91 -20.09
N GLY A 20 -31.61 -4.30 -21.36
CA GLY A 20 -30.45 -5.06 -21.81
C GLY A 20 -29.17 -4.27 -21.50
N GLN A 21 -28.17 -4.95 -20.99
CA GLN A 21 -26.81 -4.40 -20.86
C GLN A 21 -26.24 -4.27 -22.28
N ASP A 22 -26.44 -3.12 -22.93
CA ASP A 22 -26.04 -2.91 -24.34
C ASP A 22 -24.82 -1.99 -24.48
N LYS A 23 -24.44 -1.27 -23.42
CA LYS A 23 -23.33 -0.33 -23.41
C LYS A 23 -22.01 -1.08 -23.44
N VAL A 24 -21.07 -0.62 -24.26
CA VAL A 24 -19.70 -1.12 -24.30
C VAL A 24 -18.73 -0.04 -23.86
N LEU A 25 -17.64 -0.44 -23.23
CA LEU A 25 -16.56 0.49 -22.84
C LEU A 25 -15.87 1.02 -24.10
N SER A 26 -15.65 2.32 -24.17
CA SER A 26 -14.68 2.90 -25.09
C SER A 26 -13.24 2.65 -24.58
N MET A 27 -12.24 2.75 -25.44
CA MET A 27 -10.83 2.69 -25.04
C MET A 27 -10.51 3.77 -23.99
N GLN A 28 -11.07 4.97 -24.14
CA GLN A 28 -10.87 6.06 -23.18
C GLN A 28 -11.45 5.73 -21.80
N GLU A 29 -12.62 5.11 -21.73
CA GLU A 29 -13.22 4.65 -20.46
C GLU A 29 -12.43 3.49 -19.87
N ALA A 30 -11.91 2.58 -20.69
CA ALA A 30 -11.12 1.44 -20.24
C ALA A 30 -9.80 1.86 -19.58
N ILE A 31 -9.17 2.94 -20.06
CA ILE A 31 -7.88 3.43 -19.57
C ILE A 31 -8.05 4.54 -18.53
N GLY A 32 -8.95 5.50 -18.75
CA GLY A 32 -9.10 6.71 -17.94
C GLY A 32 -10.49 6.89 -17.32
N GLY A 33 -11.35 5.89 -17.33
CA GLY A 33 -12.72 5.96 -16.83
C GLY A 33 -12.85 5.92 -15.31
N TYR A 34 -12.14 6.79 -14.59
CA TYR A 34 -12.19 6.84 -13.12
C TYR A 34 -13.59 7.03 -12.53
N HIS A 35 -14.54 7.60 -13.29
CA HIS A 35 -15.92 7.76 -12.88
C HIS A 35 -16.69 6.43 -12.83
N LEU A 36 -16.20 5.40 -13.50
CA LEU A 36 -16.77 4.04 -13.51
C LEU A 36 -16.31 3.17 -12.34
N TYR A 37 -15.39 3.65 -11.49
CA TYR A 37 -14.99 2.93 -10.29
C TYR A 37 -15.93 3.24 -9.12
N PRO A 38 -16.23 2.24 -8.26
CA PRO A 38 -17.12 2.44 -7.12
C PRO A 38 -16.51 3.43 -6.14
N ARG A 39 -17.20 4.57 -5.93
CA ARG A 39 -16.72 5.64 -5.04
C ARG A 39 -17.24 5.43 -3.63
N GLY A 40 -16.32 5.51 -2.65
CA GLY A 40 -16.63 5.49 -1.23
C GLY A 40 -17.36 6.75 -0.75
N VAL A 41 -17.35 6.97 0.55
CA VAL A 41 -17.84 8.18 1.21
C VAL A 41 -16.75 9.25 1.15
N ASN A 42 -17.13 10.47 0.75
CA ASN A 42 -16.17 11.55 0.51
C ASN A 42 -15.53 12.06 1.81
N GLN A 43 -14.21 12.09 1.88
CA GLN A 43 -13.42 12.50 3.05
C GLN A 43 -13.76 11.75 4.34
N LEU A 44 -14.25 10.51 4.27
CA LEU A 44 -14.56 9.72 5.45
C LEU A 44 -13.29 9.43 6.26
N GLN A 45 -13.29 9.80 7.53
CA GLN A 45 -12.18 9.62 8.46
C GLN A 45 -12.67 9.63 9.91
N TRP A 46 -11.85 9.18 10.83
CA TRP A 46 -12.11 9.30 12.26
C TRP A 46 -11.85 10.74 12.75
N ALA A 47 -12.68 11.19 13.68
CA ALA A 47 -12.58 12.43 14.41
C ALA A 47 -12.49 12.11 15.92
N GLY A 48 -11.34 11.56 16.34
CA GLY A 48 -11.12 11.07 17.70
C GLY A 48 -11.56 9.60 17.90
N ASP A 49 -11.94 9.24 19.12
CA ASP A 49 -12.13 7.84 19.52
C ASP A 49 -13.47 7.24 19.05
N GLN A 50 -14.54 8.04 19.08
CA GLN A 50 -15.90 7.56 18.88
C GLN A 50 -16.66 8.31 17.78
N HIS A 51 -16.03 9.26 17.11
CA HIS A 51 -16.66 10.04 16.06
C HIS A 51 -15.97 9.78 14.73
N TYR A 52 -16.78 9.66 13.68
CA TYR A 52 -16.29 9.72 12.31
C TYR A 52 -16.89 10.94 11.60
N ALA A 53 -16.23 11.41 10.58
CA ALA A 53 -16.67 12.56 9.81
C ALA A 53 -16.49 12.33 8.31
N TYR A 54 -17.34 12.97 7.52
CA TYR A 54 -17.30 12.90 6.06
C TYR A 54 -17.95 14.15 5.45
N VAL A 55 -17.76 14.34 4.15
CA VAL A 55 -18.46 15.38 3.40
C VAL A 55 -19.80 14.83 2.94
N ASP A 56 -20.87 15.46 3.40
CA ASP A 56 -22.23 15.18 2.97
C ASP A 56 -22.70 16.27 1.99
N THR A 57 -23.43 15.87 0.94
CA THR A 57 -24.00 16.75 -0.07
C THR A 57 -25.51 16.86 0.05
N ASP A 58 -26.13 16.07 0.94
CA ASP A 58 -27.58 16.04 1.16
C ASP A 58 -27.99 17.04 2.24
N THR A 59 -27.51 18.28 2.10
CA THR A 59 -27.84 19.38 3.00
C THR A 59 -29.12 20.09 2.57
N LYS A 60 -29.82 20.73 3.51
CA LYS A 60 -31.08 21.46 3.24
C LYS A 60 -30.92 22.56 2.18
N ASP A 61 -29.71 23.10 2.04
CA ASP A 61 -29.42 24.22 1.13
C ASP A 61 -28.69 23.76 -0.16
N GLY A 62 -28.47 22.45 -0.33
CA GLY A 62 -27.76 21.86 -1.49
C GLY A 62 -26.26 22.14 -1.52
N GLU A 63 -25.67 22.78 -0.50
CA GLU A 63 -24.24 22.96 -0.35
C GLU A 63 -23.62 21.77 0.39
N SER A 64 -22.37 21.41 0.01
CA SER A 64 -21.62 20.40 0.74
C SER A 64 -21.21 20.89 2.12
N ALA A 65 -21.34 20.06 3.13
CA ALA A 65 -20.88 20.34 4.49
C ALA A 65 -20.12 19.16 5.08
N LEU A 66 -19.25 19.43 6.05
CA LEU A 66 -18.65 18.39 6.88
C LEU A 66 -19.69 17.92 7.89
N LYS A 67 -19.96 16.63 7.91
CA LYS A 67 -20.82 15.97 8.89
C LYS A 67 -19.96 15.15 9.82
N ARG A 68 -20.10 15.34 11.15
CA ARG A 68 -19.50 14.49 12.18
C ARG A 68 -20.59 13.70 12.88
N VAL A 69 -20.35 12.40 13.04
CA VAL A 69 -21.32 11.46 13.61
C VAL A 69 -20.68 10.69 14.76
N ASP A 70 -21.40 10.50 15.84
CA ASP A 70 -21.03 9.55 16.90
C ASP A 70 -21.21 8.12 16.40
N ALA A 71 -20.22 7.25 16.55
CA ALA A 71 -20.32 5.83 16.19
C ALA A 71 -21.40 5.07 16.97
N GLY A 72 -21.88 5.63 18.09
CA GLY A 72 -23.08 5.21 18.80
C GLY A 72 -24.40 5.69 18.17
N LEU A 73 -24.36 6.47 17.09
CA LEU A 73 -25.46 6.92 16.23
C LEU A 73 -26.42 7.98 16.81
N ASN A 74 -25.98 8.81 17.77
CA ASN A 74 -26.93 9.66 18.50
C ASN A 74 -26.89 11.16 18.20
N GLU A 75 -25.84 11.70 17.56
CA GLU A 75 -25.77 13.14 17.26
C GLU A 75 -25.02 13.46 15.98
N ASP A 76 -25.68 14.21 15.09
CA ASP A 76 -25.07 14.78 13.89
C ASP A 76 -24.63 16.23 14.15
N PHE A 77 -23.39 16.53 13.88
CA PHE A 77 -22.88 17.90 13.92
C PHE A 77 -22.41 18.32 12.53
N TRP A 78 -22.84 19.52 12.08
CA TRP A 78 -22.58 20.02 10.75
C TRP A 78 -21.68 21.24 10.78
N ILE A 79 -20.76 21.33 9.84
CA ILE A 79 -19.85 22.46 9.66
C ILE A 79 -19.88 22.86 8.19
N THR A 80 -20.34 24.05 7.92
CA THR A 80 -20.45 24.58 6.57
C THR A 80 -19.15 25.23 6.13
N ARG A 81 -19.00 25.39 4.80
CA ARG A 81 -17.92 26.19 4.21
C ARG A 81 -17.89 27.62 4.75
N GLY A 82 -19.09 28.24 4.86
CA GLY A 82 -19.23 29.63 5.32
C GLY A 82 -18.78 29.84 6.77
N GLU A 83 -18.97 28.85 7.65
CA GLU A 83 -18.47 28.94 9.04
C GLU A 83 -16.93 28.92 9.08
N ILE A 84 -16.30 28.03 8.29
CA ILE A 84 -14.83 27.98 8.19
C ILE A 84 -14.29 29.27 7.57
N GLU A 85 -14.93 29.76 6.49
CA GLU A 85 -14.56 31.01 5.83
C GLU A 85 -14.66 32.22 6.76
N THR A 86 -15.73 32.32 7.55
CA THR A 86 -15.90 33.40 8.53
C THR A 86 -14.76 33.41 9.55
N ALA A 87 -14.34 32.22 10.02
CA ALA A 87 -13.22 32.10 10.96
C ALA A 87 -11.85 32.47 10.30
N LEU A 88 -11.67 32.14 9.04
CA LEU A 88 -10.46 32.53 8.30
C LEU A 88 -10.39 34.06 8.08
N LEU A 89 -11.49 34.67 7.67
CA LEU A 89 -11.56 36.14 7.48
C LEU A 89 -11.31 36.91 8.79
N ALA A 90 -11.69 36.34 9.94
CA ALA A 90 -11.43 36.92 11.26
C ALA A 90 -9.93 37.00 11.64
N ILE A 91 -9.06 36.26 10.92
CA ILE A 91 -7.60 36.27 11.09
C ILE A 91 -6.89 36.79 9.84
N ASP A 92 -7.57 37.59 9.02
CA ASP A 92 -7.07 38.18 7.78
C ASP A 92 -6.54 37.14 6.74
N ALA A 93 -7.08 35.92 6.77
CA ALA A 93 -6.77 34.89 5.80
C ALA A 93 -7.71 34.98 4.57
N ASP A 94 -7.32 34.32 3.49
CA ASP A 94 -8.08 34.31 2.23
C ASP A 94 -9.43 33.58 2.34
N SER A 95 -10.41 34.02 1.54
CA SER A 95 -11.72 33.39 1.41
C SER A 95 -11.65 32.00 0.79
N LEU A 96 -12.64 31.16 1.11
CA LEU A 96 -12.79 29.79 0.58
C LEU A 96 -13.74 29.78 -0.63
N SER A 97 -13.27 29.28 -1.76
CA SER A 97 -14.11 29.01 -2.94
C SER A 97 -14.89 27.68 -2.84
N ALA A 98 -14.41 26.73 -2.04
CA ALA A 98 -14.99 25.42 -1.83
C ALA A 98 -14.67 24.90 -0.41
N LEU A 99 -15.39 23.87 0.02
CA LEU A 99 -15.09 23.19 1.27
C LEU A 99 -13.67 22.59 1.20
N PRO A 100 -12.77 22.90 2.14
CA PRO A 100 -11.40 22.40 2.08
C PRO A 100 -11.34 20.90 2.35
N ARG A 101 -10.24 20.26 1.90
CA ARG A 101 -9.92 18.92 2.35
C ARG A 101 -9.38 19.01 3.77
N VAL A 102 -10.06 18.37 4.70
CA VAL A 102 -9.73 18.45 6.12
C VAL A 102 -9.10 17.16 6.65
N ARG A 103 -8.32 17.26 7.71
CA ARG A 103 -7.84 16.14 8.52
C ARG A 103 -8.19 16.39 9.98
N TRP A 104 -9.08 15.59 10.51
CA TRP A 104 -9.47 15.65 11.91
C TRP A 104 -8.31 15.25 12.82
N THR A 105 -8.14 15.97 13.93
CA THR A 105 -7.14 15.72 14.96
C THR A 105 -7.77 15.14 16.22
N ASP A 106 -8.97 15.56 16.51
CA ASP A 106 -9.83 15.08 17.59
C ASP A 106 -11.29 15.36 17.23
N LYS A 107 -12.23 15.10 18.14
CA LYS A 107 -13.67 15.30 17.89
C LYS A 107 -14.07 16.76 17.59
N ASN A 108 -13.26 17.74 18.02
CA ASN A 108 -13.62 19.16 17.95
C ASN A 108 -12.69 19.95 17.03
N SER A 109 -11.63 19.36 16.51
CA SER A 109 -10.62 20.09 15.75
C SER A 109 -10.19 19.34 14.50
N PHE A 110 -9.93 20.09 13.44
CA PHE A 110 -9.32 19.57 12.22
C PHE A 110 -8.32 20.57 11.63
N ARG A 111 -7.47 20.07 10.75
CA ARG A 111 -6.49 20.84 10.00
C ARG A 111 -6.81 20.81 8.52
N PHE A 112 -6.42 21.88 7.81
CA PHE A 112 -6.53 21.95 6.37
C PHE A 112 -5.49 22.89 5.77
N TYR A 113 -5.19 22.66 4.50
CA TYR A 113 -4.32 23.51 3.72
C TYR A 113 -5.15 24.45 2.85
N HIS A 114 -4.77 25.72 2.84
CA HIS A 114 -5.39 26.71 1.98
C HIS A 114 -4.37 27.78 1.56
N LYS A 115 -4.21 27.98 0.25
CA LYS A 115 -3.37 29.03 -0.38
C LYS A 115 -1.98 29.21 0.29
N GLY A 116 -1.23 28.13 0.41
CA GLY A 116 0.14 28.22 0.93
C GLY A 116 0.28 28.15 2.45
N THR A 117 -0.81 27.94 3.17
CA THR A 117 -0.80 27.92 4.63
C THR A 117 -1.61 26.74 5.18
N TYR A 118 -1.11 26.12 6.23
CA TYR A 118 -1.87 25.19 7.03
C TYR A 118 -2.57 25.92 8.18
N TYR A 119 -3.83 25.57 8.37
CA TYR A 119 -4.69 26.09 9.43
C TYR A 119 -5.25 24.95 10.28
N SER A 120 -5.53 25.23 11.54
CA SER A 120 -6.45 24.45 12.35
C SER A 120 -7.78 25.19 12.50
N TYR A 121 -8.86 24.44 12.63
CA TYR A 121 -10.18 24.97 12.95
C TYR A 121 -10.73 24.19 14.13
N ASN A 122 -11.20 24.90 15.15
CA ASN A 122 -11.91 24.33 16.29
C ASN A 122 -13.41 24.55 16.12
N THR A 123 -14.19 23.51 16.26
CA THR A 123 -15.63 23.48 15.97
C THR A 123 -16.48 24.02 17.14
N GLU A 124 -15.96 24.04 18.37
CA GLU A 124 -16.67 24.54 19.55
C GLU A 124 -16.66 26.05 19.59
N ASP A 125 -15.49 26.66 19.47
CA ASP A 125 -15.33 28.11 19.51
C ASP A 125 -15.39 28.78 18.15
N LYS A 126 -15.49 27.96 17.07
CA LYS A 126 -15.56 28.37 15.67
C LYS A 126 -14.39 29.27 15.23
N LYS A 127 -13.20 28.96 15.71
CA LYS A 127 -11.99 29.72 15.41
C LYS A 127 -11.03 28.98 14.52
N ALA A 128 -10.44 29.72 13.59
CA ALA A 128 -9.28 29.27 12.82
C ALA A 128 -7.98 29.81 13.44
N THR A 129 -6.92 29.03 13.35
CA THR A 129 -5.57 29.40 13.76
C THR A 129 -4.59 29.05 12.65
N LYS A 130 -3.74 30.00 12.28
CA LYS A 130 -2.63 29.75 11.37
C LYS A 130 -1.58 28.88 12.06
N LEU A 131 -1.16 27.79 11.40
CA LEU A 131 -0.16 26.86 11.94
C LEU A 131 1.23 27.20 11.37
N PHE A 132 1.40 27.08 10.07
CA PHE A 132 2.66 27.38 9.36
C PHE A 132 2.41 27.59 7.87
N GLU A 133 3.36 28.26 7.21
CA GLU A 133 3.38 28.38 5.75
C GLU A 133 4.02 27.15 5.11
N TYR A 134 3.47 26.74 3.96
CA TYR A 134 3.94 25.60 3.20
C TYR A 134 3.90 25.87 1.72
N SER A 135 5.04 25.73 1.05
CA SER A 135 5.17 25.90 -0.39
C SER A 135 5.67 24.60 -1.04
N PRO A 136 4.82 23.84 -1.74
CA PRO A 136 5.28 22.62 -2.44
C PRO A 136 6.41 22.86 -3.46
N ALA A 137 6.56 24.08 -3.95
CA ALA A 137 7.59 24.44 -4.92
C ALA A 137 9.01 24.51 -4.31
N THR A 138 9.12 24.80 -3.02
CA THR A 138 10.40 25.00 -2.33
C THR A 138 10.56 24.12 -1.09
N MET A 139 9.53 23.38 -0.70
CA MET A 139 9.51 22.51 0.47
C MET A 139 9.17 21.08 0.05
N SER A 140 10.12 20.43 -0.64
CA SER A 140 9.96 19.03 -1.03
C SER A 140 10.16 18.10 0.17
N HIS A 141 9.62 16.88 0.13
CA HIS A 141 9.74 15.89 1.20
C HIS A 141 9.38 16.42 2.60
N ALA A 142 8.37 17.30 2.67
CA ALA A 142 7.99 17.92 3.93
C ALA A 142 7.40 16.89 4.89
N ASP A 143 7.93 16.90 6.11
CA ASP A 143 7.52 16.07 7.25
C ASP A 143 7.19 16.98 8.43
N VAL A 144 5.97 16.84 8.96
CA VAL A 144 5.43 17.71 9.99
C VAL A 144 5.26 16.96 11.29
N ASN A 145 5.93 17.41 12.33
CA ASN A 145 5.57 17.01 13.68
C ASN A 145 4.31 17.78 14.11
N TRP A 146 3.19 17.10 14.10
CA TRP A 146 1.90 17.72 14.34
C TRP A 146 1.61 18.06 15.80
N SER A 147 2.41 17.62 16.75
CA SER A 147 2.26 18.01 18.17
C SER A 147 2.89 19.37 18.44
N THR A 148 3.97 19.71 17.70
CA THR A 148 4.71 20.96 17.85
C THR A 148 4.54 21.92 16.67
N ASN A 149 3.93 21.45 15.57
CA ASN A 149 3.86 22.12 14.26
C ASN A 149 5.26 22.43 13.65
N ALA A 150 6.28 21.70 14.07
CA ALA A 150 7.60 21.79 13.47
C ALA A 150 7.62 21.10 12.10
N VAL A 151 8.24 21.73 11.12
CA VAL A 151 8.30 21.26 9.74
C VAL A 151 9.73 21.00 9.34
N ALA A 152 10.06 19.77 8.98
CA ALA A 152 11.28 19.43 8.25
C ALA A 152 10.97 19.34 6.77
N TYR A 153 11.86 19.83 5.91
CA TYR A 153 11.69 19.74 4.46
C TYR A 153 13.03 19.83 3.73
N VAL A 154 13.04 19.42 2.48
CA VAL A 154 14.21 19.46 1.62
C VAL A 154 14.06 20.58 0.58
N ASN A 155 15.12 21.34 0.40
CA ASN A 155 15.26 22.27 -0.70
C ASN A 155 16.70 22.17 -1.25
N GLU A 156 16.83 21.92 -2.57
CA GLU A 156 18.14 21.76 -3.26
C GLU A 156 19.07 20.78 -2.52
N ASP A 157 18.55 19.55 -2.21
CA ASP A 157 19.23 18.46 -1.50
C ASP A 157 19.65 18.76 -0.05
N ASN A 158 19.39 19.97 0.45
CA ASN A 158 19.63 20.35 1.84
C ASN A 158 18.38 20.23 2.71
N LEU A 159 18.58 19.83 3.96
CA LEU A 159 17.52 19.71 4.96
C LEU A 159 17.32 21.04 5.69
N TYR A 160 16.08 21.43 5.86
CA TYR A 160 15.62 22.60 6.60
C TYR A 160 14.67 22.18 7.72
N VAL A 161 14.70 22.93 8.82
CA VAL A 161 13.73 22.79 9.91
C VAL A 161 13.18 24.15 10.28
N ASN A 162 11.86 24.34 10.19
CA ASN A 162 11.17 25.60 10.49
C ASN A 162 11.74 26.83 9.73
N GLY A 163 12.23 26.64 8.51
CA GLY A 163 12.83 27.68 7.69
C GLY A 163 14.35 27.88 7.89
N ASP A 164 14.94 27.34 8.94
CA ASP A 164 16.38 27.37 9.15
C ASP A 164 17.05 26.23 8.38
N ALA A 165 18.12 26.52 7.64
CA ALA A 165 18.94 25.49 6.99
C ALA A 165 19.67 24.66 8.05
N LEU A 166 19.41 23.36 8.07
CA LEU A 166 20.09 22.40 8.93
C LEU A 166 21.39 21.92 8.30
N THR A 167 21.43 21.80 6.99
CA THR A 167 22.59 21.39 6.19
C THR A 167 22.84 22.37 5.06
N THR A 168 24.08 22.45 4.55
CA THR A 168 24.48 23.42 3.51
C THR A 168 25.43 22.83 2.47
N ASP A 169 25.74 21.54 2.57
CA ASP A 169 26.64 20.82 1.67
C ASP A 169 25.90 19.82 0.76
N GLY A 170 24.57 19.93 0.67
CA GLY A 170 23.75 19.18 -0.27
C GLY A 170 24.08 19.51 -1.72
N GLY A 171 23.86 18.54 -2.61
CA GLY A 171 24.24 18.60 -4.01
C GLY A 171 25.53 17.81 -4.33
N ASN A 172 25.85 17.66 -5.60
CA ASN A 172 27.00 16.88 -6.09
C ASN A 172 27.05 15.43 -5.59
N GLY A 173 25.90 14.82 -5.38
CA GLY A 173 25.77 13.46 -4.87
C GLY A 173 25.62 13.37 -3.35
N ILE A 174 25.51 14.48 -2.65
CA ILE A 174 25.13 14.51 -1.22
C ILE A 174 23.68 14.92 -1.11
N VAL A 175 22.85 14.07 -0.49
CA VAL A 175 21.41 14.26 -0.38
C VAL A 175 20.98 14.07 1.08
N TYR A 176 20.12 14.97 1.56
CA TYR A 176 19.59 14.95 2.91
C TYR A 176 18.08 14.78 2.96
N GLY A 177 17.57 14.11 4.00
CA GLY A 177 16.16 14.09 4.33
C GLY A 177 15.25 13.45 3.28
N GLN A 178 15.79 12.65 2.37
CA GLN A 178 15.05 11.91 1.36
C GLN A 178 15.13 10.40 1.63
N ALA A 179 14.17 9.63 1.08
CA ALA A 179 14.19 8.18 1.14
C ALA A 179 15.48 7.65 0.48
N VAL A 180 16.13 6.72 1.14
CA VAL A 180 17.37 6.07 0.68
C VAL A 180 17.10 4.67 0.13
N HIS A 181 18.15 3.99 -0.32
CA HIS A 181 18.09 2.59 -0.76
C HIS A 181 16.98 2.34 -1.80
N ARG A 182 16.74 3.31 -2.70
CA ARG A 182 15.71 3.25 -3.76
C ARG A 182 14.30 2.98 -3.25
N SER A 183 14.02 3.32 -1.97
CA SER A 183 12.75 3.05 -1.27
C SER A 183 12.46 1.58 -1.02
N GLU A 184 13.49 0.73 -1.06
CA GLU A 184 13.39 -0.66 -0.61
C GLU A 184 13.28 -0.76 0.91
N PHE A 185 12.99 -1.94 1.46
CA PHE A 185 12.86 -2.20 2.91
C PHE A 185 11.77 -1.36 3.60
N GLY A 186 10.69 -1.03 2.90
CA GLY A 186 9.61 -0.21 3.44
C GLY A 186 9.97 1.26 3.67
N ILE A 187 11.11 1.74 3.15
CA ILE A 187 11.57 3.12 3.34
C ILE A 187 10.76 4.06 2.44
N THR A 188 9.93 4.91 3.05
CA THR A 188 9.11 5.91 2.34
C THR A 188 9.52 7.35 2.64
N ASN A 189 10.26 7.58 3.72
CA ASN A 189 10.65 8.89 4.23
C ASN A 189 12.16 8.97 4.48
N GLY A 190 12.68 10.20 4.49
CA GLY A 190 14.07 10.46 4.85
C GLY A 190 14.23 11.20 6.17
N THR A 191 13.14 11.51 6.87
CA THR A 191 13.09 12.21 8.15
C THR A 191 12.17 11.47 9.12
N PHE A 192 12.52 11.52 10.41
CA PHE A 192 11.83 10.76 11.46
C PHE A 192 11.79 11.61 12.74
N TRP A 193 10.66 12.28 12.99
CA TRP A 193 10.48 13.04 14.23
C TRP A 193 10.37 12.10 15.43
N SER A 194 10.99 12.47 16.54
CA SER A 194 10.69 11.84 17.80
C SER A 194 9.26 12.15 18.26
N GLU A 195 8.69 11.31 19.10
CA GLU A 195 7.31 11.48 19.59
C GLU A 195 7.12 12.82 20.27
N SER A 196 8.10 13.27 21.07
CA SER A 196 8.07 14.58 21.73
C SER A 196 8.23 15.77 20.79
N GLY A 197 8.67 15.55 19.54
CA GLY A 197 9.03 16.60 18.59
C GLY A 197 10.31 17.38 18.93
N LYS A 198 11.07 16.95 19.94
CA LYS A 198 12.30 17.63 20.37
C LYS A 198 13.52 17.23 19.56
N LYS A 199 13.46 16.08 18.87
CA LYS A 199 14.54 15.58 18.04
C LYS A 199 14.02 15.14 16.67
N LEU A 200 14.89 15.23 15.67
CA LEU A 200 14.65 14.76 14.30
C LEU A 200 15.80 13.86 13.87
N ALA A 201 15.52 12.59 13.61
CA ALA A 201 16.45 11.75 12.88
C ALA A 201 16.26 11.93 11.38
N PHE A 202 17.33 11.85 10.59
CA PHE A 202 17.29 12.04 9.15
C PHE A 202 18.37 11.26 8.43
N TYR A 203 18.12 10.85 7.22
CA TYR A 203 19.14 10.27 6.35
C TYR A 203 20.01 11.34 5.70
N ARG A 204 21.31 11.07 5.66
CA ARG A 204 22.28 11.64 4.75
C ARG A 204 22.79 10.55 3.83
N MET A 205 22.58 10.70 2.55
CA MET A 205 23.07 9.80 1.52
C MET A 205 24.21 10.44 0.75
N ASP A 206 25.32 9.74 0.64
CA ASP A 206 26.44 10.08 -0.23
C ASP A 206 26.43 9.11 -1.41
N GLU A 207 26.07 9.59 -2.57
CA GLU A 207 26.05 8.85 -3.83
C GLU A 207 27.11 9.37 -4.83
N SER A 208 28.14 10.08 -4.31
CA SER A 208 29.20 10.64 -5.16
C SER A 208 29.99 9.58 -5.93
N MET A 209 30.11 8.35 -5.36
CA MET A 209 30.76 7.21 -5.99
C MET A 209 29.83 6.42 -6.93
N VAL A 210 28.51 6.65 -6.87
CA VAL A 210 27.54 5.91 -7.69
C VAL A 210 27.66 6.31 -9.16
N THR A 211 27.60 5.36 -10.05
CA THR A 211 27.68 5.55 -11.50
C THR A 211 26.63 6.56 -11.98
N ALA A 212 27.07 7.56 -12.75
CA ALA A 212 26.19 8.51 -13.41
C ALA A 212 25.50 7.84 -14.60
N TYR A 213 24.18 7.69 -14.52
CA TYR A 213 23.35 7.05 -15.54
C TYR A 213 22.64 8.10 -16.41
N PRO A 214 22.83 8.08 -17.76
CA PRO A 214 22.25 9.08 -18.63
C PRO A 214 20.78 8.76 -18.94
N LEU A 215 19.88 9.67 -18.59
CA LEU A 215 18.49 9.67 -19.05
C LEU A 215 18.35 10.58 -20.26
N TYR A 216 18.03 9.99 -21.42
CA TYR A 216 17.85 10.76 -22.65
C TYR A 216 16.50 11.44 -22.70
N ASN A 217 16.49 12.75 -22.92
CA ASN A 217 15.30 13.53 -23.23
C ASN A 217 15.15 13.64 -24.77
N LEU A 218 14.25 12.85 -25.32
CA LEU A 218 14.00 12.80 -26.77
C LEU A 218 13.02 13.87 -27.25
N ASP A 219 12.36 14.61 -26.35
CA ASP A 219 11.42 15.67 -26.69
C ASP A 219 12.15 16.97 -27.13
N GLN A 220 13.45 17.05 -26.88
CA GLN A 220 14.27 18.17 -27.28
C GLN A 220 15.00 17.91 -28.62
N LYS A 221 15.28 19.01 -29.36
CA LYS A 221 16.04 18.97 -30.62
C LYS A 221 17.23 19.94 -30.58
N PRO A 222 18.49 19.45 -30.55
CA PRO A 222 18.89 18.06 -30.46
C PRO A 222 18.49 17.43 -29.11
N ALA A 223 18.34 16.11 -29.06
CA ALA A 223 18.14 15.39 -27.82
C ALA A 223 19.29 15.69 -26.84
N ASN A 224 18.97 15.83 -25.57
CA ASN A 224 19.95 15.97 -24.50
C ASN A 224 19.82 14.82 -23.48
N SER A 225 20.81 14.68 -22.60
CA SER A 225 20.77 13.75 -21.47
C SER A 225 20.79 14.51 -20.16
N LYS A 226 20.07 13.99 -19.16
CA LYS A 226 20.23 14.33 -17.75
C LYS A 226 20.85 13.11 -17.05
N GLU A 227 21.95 13.33 -16.36
CA GLU A 227 22.55 12.29 -15.53
C GLU A 227 21.82 12.18 -14.18
N ILE A 228 21.60 10.95 -13.74
CA ILE A 228 21.14 10.63 -12.39
C ILE A 228 22.13 9.63 -11.76
N ARG A 229 22.25 9.63 -10.44
CA ARG A 229 22.96 8.59 -9.73
C ARG A 229 22.07 7.35 -9.65
N TYR A 230 22.51 6.26 -10.28
CA TYR A 230 21.75 5.01 -10.30
C TYR A 230 22.67 3.83 -10.02
N PRO A 231 22.60 3.25 -8.80
CA PRO A 231 23.49 2.17 -8.40
C PRO A 231 23.07 0.87 -9.08
N VAL A 232 23.76 0.46 -10.14
CA VAL A 232 23.47 -0.80 -10.83
C VAL A 232 24.15 -1.98 -10.12
N ALA A 233 23.55 -3.17 -10.22
CA ALA A 233 24.04 -4.39 -9.57
C ALA A 233 25.54 -4.65 -9.89
N GLY A 234 26.31 -5.00 -8.86
CA GLY A 234 27.76 -5.22 -8.95
C GLY A 234 28.63 -3.96 -8.81
N ASP A 235 28.07 -2.76 -9.06
CA ASP A 235 28.79 -1.49 -8.95
C ASP A 235 28.88 -0.96 -7.49
N PRO A 236 29.70 0.07 -7.22
CA PRO A 236 29.70 0.76 -5.93
C PRO A 236 28.32 1.31 -5.57
N SER A 237 27.85 1.04 -4.35
CA SER A 237 26.61 1.57 -3.82
C SER A 237 26.82 2.90 -3.12
N HIS A 238 25.74 3.64 -2.86
CA HIS A 238 25.75 4.83 -2.04
C HIS A 238 26.01 4.48 -0.56
N HIS A 239 26.55 5.45 0.16
CA HIS A 239 26.78 5.35 1.60
C HIS A 239 25.76 6.16 2.36
N VAL A 240 25.08 5.55 3.32
CA VAL A 240 24.06 6.22 4.14
C VAL A 240 24.58 6.41 5.57
N THR A 241 24.27 7.55 6.14
CA THR A 241 24.43 7.83 7.57
C THR A 241 23.14 8.41 8.12
N ILE A 242 22.94 8.29 9.43
CA ILE A 242 21.76 8.83 10.12
C ILE A 242 22.22 9.97 11.03
N GLY A 243 21.75 11.19 10.72
CA GLY A 243 21.92 12.37 11.57
C GLY A 243 20.77 12.45 12.57
N VAL A 244 21.07 13.05 13.74
CA VAL A 244 20.09 13.36 14.78
C VAL A 244 20.23 14.83 15.13
N TYR A 245 19.19 15.61 14.89
CA TYR A 245 19.09 17.02 15.21
C TYR A 245 18.32 17.20 16.53
N ASP A 246 18.88 17.95 17.45
CA ASP A 246 18.21 18.41 18.67
C ASP A 246 17.67 19.83 18.45
N VAL A 247 16.35 19.99 18.49
CA VAL A 247 15.66 21.26 18.17
C VAL A 247 16.05 22.37 19.16
N SER A 248 16.29 22.03 20.42
CA SER A 248 16.56 23.01 21.47
C SER A 248 17.99 23.57 21.40
N SER A 249 18.97 22.69 21.19
CA SER A 249 20.39 23.07 21.12
C SER A 249 20.86 23.42 19.72
N LYS A 250 20.04 23.15 18.68
CA LYS A 250 20.36 23.28 17.25
C LYS A 250 21.63 22.50 16.86
N LYS A 251 21.93 21.39 17.53
CA LYS A 251 23.09 20.55 17.25
C LYS A 251 22.69 19.30 16.47
N VAL A 252 23.58 18.89 15.57
CA VAL A 252 23.50 17.62 14.86
C VAL A 252 24.61 16.70 15.34
N ILE A 253 24.28 15.44 15.58
CA ILE A 253 25.22 14.34 15.75
C ILE A 253 24.91 13.29 14.68
N TYR A 254 25.88 12.38 14.42
CA TYR A 254 25.66 11.24 13.52
C TYR A 254 25.80 9.93 14.28
N LEU A 255 24.96 8.96 13.97
CA LEU A 255 25.03 7.62 14.55
C LEU A 255 26.29 6.91 14.02
N LYS A 256 27.01 6.23 14.92
CA LYS A 256 28.20 5.44 14.60
C LYS A 256 27.80 4.03 14.17
N THR A 257 27.30 3.89 12.95
CA THR A 257 26.74 2.65 12.43
C THR A 257 27.79 1.59 12.08
N GLY A 258 29.08 1.98 12.02
CA GLY A 258 30.20 1.07 11.74
C GLY A 258 30.47 0.83 10.26
N GLU A 259 31.23 -0.22 9.99
CA GLU A 259 31.59 -0.67 8.64
C GLU A 259 30.97 -2.05 8.36
N PRO A 260 30.80 -2.44 7.10
CA PRO A 260 31.12 -1.70 5.88
C PRO A 260 30.13 -0.55 5.64
N LYS A 261 30.52 0.50 4.89
CA LYS A 261 29.61 1.61 4.57
C LYS A 261 28.52 1.25 3.57
N GLU A 262 28.74 0.24 2.77
CA GLU A 262 27.77 -0.32 1.82
C GLU A 262 26.78 -1.26 2.50
N GLN A 263 26.34 -0.93 3.69
CA GLN A 263 25.26 -1.56 4.44
C GLN A 263 23.96 -0.76 4.26
N TYR A 264 22.82 -1.40 4.42
CA TYR A 264 21.53 -0.73 4.34
C TYR A 264 21.06 -0.38 5.77
N LEU A 265 20.75 0.90 5.99
CA LEU A 265 20.25 1.43 7.26
C LEU A 265 18.73 1.61 7.16
N THR A 266 17.98 0.64 7.66
CA THR A 266 16.55 0.54 7.43
C THR A 266 15.77 0.71 8.74
N ASN A 267 14.46 0.95 8.65
CA ASN A 267 13.50 0.87 9.76
C ASN A 267 13.88 1.72 10.98
N VAL A 268 14.37 2.95 10.73
CA VAL A 268 14.73 3.90 11.79
C VAL A 268 13.53 4.13 12.71
N SER A 269 13.68 3.79 13.98
CA SER A 269 12.60 3.87 14.97
C SER A 269 13.08 4.55 16.25
N TRP A 270 12.28 5.47 16.77
CA TRP A 270 12.55 6.09 18.06
C TRP A 270 12.15 5.16 19.21
N GLY A 271 13.02 5.10 20.21
CA GLY A 271 12.66 4.52 21.49
C GLY A 271 11.93 5.52 22.38
N PRO A 272 11.33 5.04 23.48
CA PRO A 272 10.66 5.89 24.46
C PRO A 272 11.57 7.01 25.00
N ASN A 273 10.95 8.16 25.29
CA ASN A 273 11.62 9.33 25.87
C ASN A 273 12.76 9.91 25.00
N ASP A 274 12.76 9.67 23.68
CA ASP A 274 13.77 10.14 22.72
C ASP A 274 15.23 9.78 23.10
N LYS A 275 15.42 8.72 23.88
CA LYS A 275 16.71 8.34 24.41
C LYS A 275 17.53 7.53 23.43
N TYR A 276 16.90 6.61 22.74
CA TYR A 276 17.56 5.69 21.82
C TYR A 276 16.91 5.72 20.43
N ILE A 277 17.72 5.41 19.43
CA ILE A 277 17.27 5.10 18.08
C ILE A 277 17.62 3.65 17.78
N TYR A 278 16.67 2.94 17.19
CA TYR A 278 16.82 1.58 16.71
C TYR A 278 16.87 1.57 15.19
N VAL A 279 17.80 0.81 14.65
CA VAL A 279 18.02 0.70 13.19
C VAL A 279 18.19 -0.77 12.85
N ALA A 280 17.42 -1.26 11.90
CA ALA A 280 17.70 -2.54 11.28
C ALA A 280 18.80 -2.33 10.22
N VAL A 281 19.97 -2.87 10.51
CA VAL A 281 21.13 -2.80 9.62
C VAL A 281 21.18 -4.08 8.82
N VAL A 282 21.14 -3.98 7.49
CA VAL A 282 21.18 -5.14 6.58
C VAL A 282 22.49 -5.09 5.81
N ASN A 283 23.17 -6.22 5.67
CA ASN A 283 24.37 -6.33 4.85
C ASN A 283 24.05 -6.18 3.35
N ARG A 284 25.03 -5.93 2.51
CA ARG A 284 24.83 -5.77 1.06
C ARG A 284 24.24 -7.04 0.40
N GLY A 285 24.64 -8.24 0.84
CA GLY A 285 24.05 -9.49 0.36
C GLY A 285 22.62 -9.73 0.80
N GLN A 286 22.09 -8.91 1.69
CA GLN A 286 20.71 -8.91 2.17
C GLN A 286 20.25 -10.23 2.81
N ASP A 287 21.19 -11.06 3.23
CA ASP A 287 20.94 -12.33 3.90
C ASP A 287 21.11 -12.26 5.43
N HIS A 288 21.57 -11.12 5.95
CA HIS A 288 21.82 -10.89 7.38
C HIS A 288 21.37 -9.49 7.82
N MET A 289 20.51 -9.44 8.82
CA MET A 289 20.01 -8.24 9.47
C MET A 289 20.39 -8.23 10.95
N TRP A 290 20.80 -7.08 11.44
CA TRP A 290 21.03 -6.78 12.87
C TRP A 290 20.10 -5.66 13.33
N LEU A 291 19.30 -5.87 14.35
CA LEU A 291 18.61 -4.77 15.02
C LEU A 291 19.56 -4.12 16.04
N LYS A 292 20.03 -2.92 15.72
CA LYS A 292 21.03 -2.17 16.54
C LYS A 292 20.38 -1.00 17.27
N GLN A 293 20.85 -0.75 18.49
CA GLN A 293 20.46 0.37 19.35
C GLN A 293 21.58 1.40 19.43
N PHE A 294 21.22 2.68 19.30
CA PHE A 294 22.14 3.82 19.38
C PHE A 294 21.64 4.84 20.40
N ASP A 295 22.56 5.49 21.12
CA ASP A 295 22.25 6.63 22.00
C ASP A 295 21.96 7.88 21.14
N ALA A 296 20.76 8.43 21.25
CA ALA A 296 20.29 9.54 20.44
C ALA A 296 20.90 10.91 20.82
N SER A 297 21.75 10.98 21.85
CA SER A 297 22.42 12.20 22.29
C SER A 297 23.90 12.24 21.90
N THR A 298 24.52 11.07 21.77
CA THR A 298 25.97 10.93 21.48
C THR A 298 26.22 10.28 20.11
N GLY A 299 25.25 9.56 19.56
CA GLY A 299 25.39 8.75 18.35
C GLY A 299 26.14 7.43 18.58
N GLU A 300 26.55 7.12 19.81
CA GLU A 300 27.28 5.91 20.12
C GLU A 300 26.44 4.66 19.94
N PHE A 301 27.04 3.59 19.38
CA PHE A 301 26.47 2.26 19.36
C PHE A 301 26.35 1.74 20.80
N VAL A 302 25.19 1.21 21.16
CA VAL A 302 24.93 0.66 22.49
C VAL A 302 25.05 -0.86 22.47
N LYS A 303 24.23 -1.52 21.64
CA LYS A 303 24.21 -2.98 21.50
C LYS A 303 23.47 -3.42 20.24
N THR A 304 23.71 -4.65 19.82
CA THR A 304 22.81 -5.40 18.93
C THR A 304 21.80 -6.13 19.79
N LEU A 305 20.49 -5.98 19.48
CA LEU A 305 19.44 -6.67 20.20
C LEU A 305 19.32 -8.13 19.74
N PHE A 306 19.23 -8.34 18.45
CA PHE A 306 19.18 -9.67 17.84
C PHE A 306 19.54 -9.57 16.36
N GLU A 307 19.64 -10.73 15.74
CA GLU A 307 19.97 -10.91 14.31
C GLU A 307 18.91 -11.78 13.65
N GLU A 308 18.72 -11.57 12.34
CA GLU A 308 18.00 -12.47 11.45
C GLU A 308 18.89 -12.84 10.27
N ILE A 309 18.98 -14.13 9.99
CA ILE A 309 19.81 -14.69 8.93
C ILE A 309 18.97 -15.66 8.13
N HIS A 310 19.12 -15.61 6.80
CA HIS A 310 18.48 -16.56 5.92
C HIS A 310 19.36 -16.87 4.71
N ASP A 311 19.35 -18.11 4.21
CA ASP A 311 20.17 -18.56 3.08
C ASP A 311 19.83 -17.88 1.74
N LYS A 312 18.68 -17.19 1.67
CA LYS A 312 18.24 -16.44 0.51
C LYS A 312 18.36 -14.95 0.77
N TYR A 313 17.41 -14.38 1.51
CA TYR A 313 17.42 -12.98 1.91
C TYR A 313 16.57 -12.75 3.16
N VAL A 314 16.79 -11.62 3.81
CA VAL A 314 15.96 -11.06 4.88
C VAL A 314 15.50 -9.67 4.47
N GLU A 315 14.22 -9.36 4.67
CA GLU A 315 13.61 -8.13 4.19
C GLU A 315 12.79 -7.45 5.31
N PRO A 316 13.46 -6.66 6.17
CA PRO A 316 12.76 -5.93 7.23
C PRO A 316 12.00 -4.73 6.63
N GLU A 317 10.70 -4.85 6.45
CA GLU A 317 9.85 -3.78 5.88
C GLU A 317 9.20 -2.88 6.95
N HIS A 318 9.22 -3.29 8.22
CA HIS A 318 8.53 -2.59 9.30
C HIS A 318 9.47 -2.25 10.45
N GLY A 319 9.40 -1.02 10.95
CA GLY A 319 10.08 -0.62 12.18
C GLY A 319 9.50 -1.30 13.42
N LEU A 320 10.26 -1.32 14.50
CA LEU A 320 9.76 -1.81 15.78
C LEU A 320 8.65 -0.90 16.32
N THR A 321 7.69 -1.50 17.04
CA THR A 321 6.57 -0.78 17.68
C THR A 321 6.57 -1.06 19.16
N PHE A 322 6.86 -0.04 19.99
CA PHE A 322 6.81 -0.16 21.45
C PHE A 322 5.39 -0.40 21.94
N ILE A 323 5.28 -1.18 23.02
CA ILE A 323 4.01 -1.42 23.70
C ILE A 323 3.60 -0.14 24.44
N PRO A 324 2.41 0.44 24.21
CA PRO A 324 1.97 1.63 24.90
C PRO A 324 2.07 1.51 26.43
N GLY A 325 2.77 2.46 27.07
CA GLY A 325 3.03 2.44 28.51
C GLY A 325 4.04 1.43 29.00
N ASN A 326 4.79 0.78 28.10
CA ASN A 326 5.88 -0.14 28.45
C ASN A 326 7.13 0.18 27.64
N ASP A 327 8.10 0.85 28.26
CA ASP A 327 9.35 1.28 27.64
C ASP A 327 10.34 0.12 27.37
N ASN A 328 10.00 -1.09 27.82
CA ASN A 328 10.92 -2.24 27.80
C ASN A 328 10.52 -3.34 26.81
N GLU A 329 9.36 -3.24 26.18
CA GLU A 329 8.88 -4.26 25.24
C GLU A 329 8.40 -3.64 23.93
N PHE A 330 8.66 -4.35 22.83
CA PHE A 330 8.24 -3.93 21.49
C PHE A 330 7.82 -5.12 20.61
N ILE A 331 7.02 -4.83 19.60
CA ILE A 331 6.68 -5.76 18.52
C ILE A 331 7.69 -5.63 17.39
N TRP A 332 8.13 -6.77 16.88
CA TRP A 332 8.91 -6.92 15.66
C TRP A 332 8.17 -7.79 14.65
N TRP A 333 8.30 -7.46 13.37
CA TRP A 333 7.78 -8.23 12.26
C TRP A 333 8.87 -9.16 11.73
N SER A 334 8.52 -10.41 11.42
CA SER A 334 9.49 -11.36 10.88
C SER A 334 8.83 -12.50 10.14
N GLU A 335 9.49 -12.98 9.11
CA GLU A 335 9.10 -14.15 8.31
C GLU A 335 9.83 -15.43 8.71
N ARG A 336 10.51 -15.44 9.85
CA ARG A 336 11.40 -16.53 10.32
C ARG A 336 10.75 -17.91 10.43
N ASP A 337 9.42 -18.01 10.51
CA ASP A 337 8.66 -19.25 10.51
C ASP A 337 7.99 -19.56 9.18
N GLY A 338 8.34 -18.81 8.12
CA GLY A 338 7.87 -19.00 6.75
C GLY A 338 6.68 -18.11 6.36
N PHE A 339 6.15 -17.29 7.28
CA PHE A 339 5.11 -16.29 7.03
C PHE A 339 5.39 -15.03 7.82
N THR A 340 4.89 -13.88 7.37
CA THR A 340 5.01 -12.62 8.10
C THR A 340 4.17 -12.66 9.36
N HIS A 341 4.83 -12.66 10.52
CA HIS A 341 4.21 -12.69 11.83
C HIS A 341 4.79 -11.66 12.79
N LEU A 342 4.07 -11.44 13.91
CA LEU A 342 4.43 -10.51 14.96
C LEU A 342 5.09 -11.24 16.13
N TYR A 343 6.20 -10.69 16.62
CA TYR A 343 7.00 -11.21 17.72
C TYR A 343 7.18 -10.15 18.79
N LEU A 344 7.03 -10.53 20.05
CA LEU A 344 7.26 -9.66 21.20
C LEU A 344 8.68 -9.86 21.72
N TYR A 345 9.44 -8.79 21.75
CA TYR A 345 10.79 -8.70 22.29
C TYR A 345 10.87 -7.73 23.47
N ASN A 346 11.88 -7.90 24.33
CA ASN A 346 12.28 -6.86 25.26
C ASN A 346 13.47 -6.04 24.71
N THR A 347 13.77 -4.92 25.36
CA THR A 347 14.87 -4.04 24.98
C THR A 347 16.26 -4.62 25.28
N GLU A 348 16.35 -5.78 25.94
CA GLU A 348 17.60 -6.54 26.07
C GLU A 348 17.85 -7.47 24.86
N GLY A 349 16.87 -7.58 23.94
CA GLY A 349 16.96 -8.41 22.74
C GLY A 349 16.45 -9.83 22.93
N GLU A 350 15.80 -10.11 24.05
CA GLU A 350 15.24 -11.43 24.31
C GLU A 350 13.86 -11.56 23.66
N LEU A 351 13.66 -12.62 22.91
CA LEU A 351 12.35 -13.00 22.37
C LEU A 351 11.46 -13.49 23.52
N ILE A 352 10.43 -12.73 23.84
CA ILE A 352 9.45 -13.10 24.88
C ILE A 352 8.49 -14.14 24.35
N ARG A 353 7.89 -13.91 23.17
CA ARG A 353 6.99 -14.84 22.49
C ARG A 353 6.60 -14.40 21.09
N GLN A 354 6.12 -15.33 20.30
CA GLN A 354 5.39 -15.07 19.06
C GLN A 354 3.92 -14.69 19.36
N LEU A 355 3.41 -13.65 18.68
CA LEU A 355 2.07 -13.09 18.91
C LEU A 355 1.03 -13.63 17.92
N THR A 356 1.43 -13.92 16.68
CA THR A 356 0.58 -14.53 15.66
C THR A 356 1.29 -15.75 15.06
N GLU A 357 0.53 -16.76 14.60
CA GLU A 357 1.10 -18.02 14.09
C GLU A 357 0.12 -18.70 13.15
N GLY A 358 0.63 -19.35 12.11
CA GLY A 358 -0.15 -20.17 11.18
C GLY A 358 0.23 -19.91 9.73
N PRO A 359 -0.34 -20.66 8.77
CA PRO A 359 -0.02 -20.54 7.35
C PRO A 359 -0.75 -19.32 6.72
N PHE A 360 -0.44 -18.10 7.17
CA PHE A 360 -1.02 -16.86 6.69
C PHE A 360 -0.12 -15.67 7.00
N GLU A 361 -0.25 -14.60 6.22
CA GLU A 361 0.46 -13.34 6.43
C GLU A 361 -0.32 -12.39 7.35
N VAL A 362 0.37 -11.71 8.24
CA VAL A 362 -0.08 -10.45 8.84
C VAL A 362 0.26 -9.32 7.86
N ILE A 363 -0.75 -8.60 7.39
CA ILE A 363 -0.59 -7.54 6.39
C ILE A 363 -0.46 -6.16 7.05
N ASP A 364 -1.30 -5.89 8.06
CA ASP A 364 -1.30 -4.62 8.80
C ASP A 364 -1.42 -4.87 10.30
N PHE A 365 -0.74 -4.05 11.08
CA PHE A 365 -0.92 -3.93 12.52
C PHE A 365 -1.63 -2.60 12.83
N HIS A 366 -2.83 -2.69 13.39
CA HIS A 366 -3.68 -1.52 13.66
C HIS A 366 -3.54 -0.95 15.07
N GLY A 367 -2.73 -1.57 15.92
CA GLY A 367 -2.51 -1.12 17.30
C GLY A 367 -3.28 -1.94 18.34
N PHE A 368 -3.23 -1.47 19.58
CA PHE A 368 -3.80 -2.14 20.75
C PHE A 368 -5.21 -1.64 21.06
N SER A 369 -6.03 -2.49 21.70
CA SER A 369 -7.26 -2.04 22.35
C SER A 369 -6.95 -1.11 23.52
N ALA A 370 -7.87 -0.18 23.83
CA ALA A 370 -7.70 0.78 24.92
C ALA A 370 -7.40 0.12 26.30
N ASP A 371 -7.86 -1.10 26.53
CA ASP A 371 -7.62 -1.86 27.76
C ASP A 371 -6.36 -2.76 27.68
N MET A 372 -5.57 -2.67 26.60
CA MET A 372 -4.34 -3.43 26.35
C MET A 372 -4.51 -4.96 26.42
N LYS A 373 -5.73 -5.48 26.30
CA LYS A 373 -5.97 -6.95 26.34
C LYS A 373 -5.85 -7.60 24.98
N SER A 374 -6.01 -6.82 23.92
CA SER A 374 -5.96 -7.28 22.53
C SER A 374 -5.22 -6.28 21.66
N PHE A 375 -4.80 -6.74 20.51
CA PHE A 375 -4.36 -5.90 19.40
C PHE A 375 -5.09 -6.33 18.12
N PHE A 376 -5.03 -5.51 17.09
CA PHE A 376 -5.77 -5.70 15.86
C PHE A 376 -4.84 -5.81 14.68
N VAL A 377 -5.13 -6.77 13.80
CA VAL A 377 -4.35 -7.05 12.58
C VAL A 377 -5.25 -7.34 11.39
N THR A 378 -4.81 -6.94 10.21
CA THR A 378 -5.34 -7.47 8.95
C THR A 378 -4.49 -8.66 8.52
N THR A 379 -5.12 -9.76 8.08
CA THR A 379 -4.41 -10.99 7.71
C THR A 379 -5.00 -11.65 6.47
N THR A 380 -4.24 -12.58 5.89
CA THR A 380 -4.69 -13.50 4.81
C THR A 380 -5.21 -14.83 5.32
N LYS A 381 -5.57 -14.93 6.60
CA LYS A 381 -5.86 -16.21 7.29
C LYS A 381 -6.96 -17.03 6.64
N GLU A 382 -8.01 -16.42 6.12
CA GLU A 382 -9.11 -17.13 5.47
C GLU A 382 -8.75 -17.58 4.05
N SER A 383 -8.00 -16.77 3.34
CA SER A 383 -7.48 -17.05 1.99
C SER A 383 -6.39 -16.06 1.62
N ALA A 384 -5.40 -16.50 0.86
CA ALA A 384 -4.33 -15.64 0.33
C ALA A 384 -4.85 -14.45 -0.49
N ILE A 385 -6.03 -14.56 -1.10
CA ILE A 385 -6.67 -13.50 -1.89
C ILE A 385 -7.64 -12.62 -1.09
N ASN A 386 -7.87 -12.92 0.20
CA ASN A 386 -8.71 -12.13 1.12
C ASN A 386 -7.87 -11.25 2.03
N ARG A 387 -8.50 -10.24 2.62
CA ARG A 387 -7.96 -9.40 3.70
C ARG A 387 -9.02 -9.25 4.76
N ASP A 388 -8.73 -9.74 5.97
CA ASP A 388 -9.68 -9.80 7.07
C ASP A 388 -9.11 -9.21 8.35
N LEU A 389 -9.93 -8.42 9.07
CA LEU A 389 -9.57 -7.86 10.36
C LEU A 389 -9.78 -8.85 11.49
N TYR A 390 -8.75 -9.01 12.31
CA TYR A 390 -8.78 -9.85 13.51
C TYR A 390 -8.45 -9.06 14.77
N SER A 391 -9.11 -9.41 15.85
CA SER A 391 -8.67 -9.12 17.22
C SER A 391 -7.85 -10.31 17.73
N VAL A 392 -6.65 -10.03 18.23
CA VAL A 392 -5.71 -11.03 18.77
C VAL A 392 -5.53 -10.78 20.25
N SER A 393 -5.68 -11.80 21.10
CA SER A 393 -5.48 -11.68 22.54
C SER A 393 -4.01 -11.45 22.87
N PHE A 394 -3.67 -10.33 23.53
CA PHE A 394 -2.29 -10.02 23.87
C PHE A 394 -1.69 -10.98 24.92
N LYS A 395 -2.48 -11.42 25.91
CA LYS A 395 -2.02 -12.37 26.94
C LYS A 395 -2.00 -13.83 26.48
N LYS A 396 -3.00 -14.20 25.66
CA LYS A 396 -3.14 -15.55 25.11
C LYS A 396 -2.82 -15.48 23.62
N ALA A 397 -1.55 -15.26 23.32
CA ALA A 397 -1.05 -15.23 21.96
C ALA A 397 -1.67 -16.36 21.12
N LYS A 398 -1.90 -16.11 19.83
CA LYS A 398 -2.49 -17.07 18.88
C LYS A 398 -4.02 -17.24 18.98
N LYS A 399 -4.70 -16.69 19.99
CA LYS A 399 -6.17 -16.69 20.02
C LYS A 399 -6.67 -15.47 19.24
N MET A 400 -7.12 -15.73 18.02
CA MET A 400 -7.64 -14.74 17.07
C MET A 400 -9.16 -14.85 16.94
N LYS A 401 -9.83 -13.69 16.87
CA LYS A 401 -11.26 -13.57 16.58
C LYS A 401 -11.42 -12.66 15.37
N ARG A 402 -12.00 -13.17 14.28
CA ARG A 402 -12.36 -12.40 13.11
C ARG A 402 -13.44 -11.35 13.49
N LEU A 403 -13.25 -10.11 13.04
CA LEU A 403 -14.18 -9.00 13.28
C LEU A 403 -14.94 -8.60 12.01
N THR A 404 -14.38 -8.85 10.84
CA THR A 404 -15.03 -8.62 9.55
C THR A 404 -15.93 -9.79 9.15
N GLU A 405 -17.04 -9.47 8.50
CA GLU A 405 -17.96 -10.45 7.93
C GLU A 405 -17.78 -10.48 6.40
N ASN A 406 -18.19 -11.58 5.78
CA ASN A 406 -18.07 -11.85 4.35
C ASN A 406 -16.63 -12.13 3.90
N GLU A 407 -16.51 -12.80 2.77
CA GLU A 407 -15.25 -13.05 2.10
C GLU A 407 -14.95 -11.92 1.12
N GLY A 408 -13.74 -11.42 1.15
CA GLY A 408 -13.31 -10.33 0.27
C GLY A 408 -12.10 -9.60 0.79
N THR A 409 -11.97 -8.36 0.34
CA THR A 409 -10.91 -7.44 0.77
C THR A 409 -11.50 -6.35 1.66
N HIS A 410 -11.05 -6.30 2.89
CA HIS A 410 -11.37 -5.29 3.89
C HIS A 410 -10.19 -4.34 4.05
N SER A 411 -10.40 -3.06 3.75
CA SER A 411 -9.40 -2.00 4.00
C SER A 411 -9.83 -1.21 5.22
N ILE A 412 -9.04 -1.29 6.27
CA ILE A 412 -9.40 -0.86 7.62
C ILE A 412 -8.72 0.48 7.96
N THR A 413 -9.49 1.40 8.54
CA THR A 413 -8.98 2.60 9.21
C THR A 413 -9.53 2.64 10.63
N THR A 414 -8.67 2.86 11.62
CA THR A 414 -9.01 2.74 13.04
C THR A 414 -9.32 4.09 13.68
N SER A 415 -10.22 4.11 14.68
CA SER A 415 -10.32 5.22 15.63
C SER A 415 -9.05 5.33 16.47
N SER A 416 -8.83 6.47 17.13
CA SER A 416 -7.58 6.74 17.87
C SER A 416 -7.33 5.75 19.01
N ASP A 417 -8.38 5.18 19.62
CA ASP A 417 -8.31 4.17 20.66
C ASP A 417 -8.52 2.72 20.17
N ASN A 418 -8.68 2.53 18.85
CA ASN A 418 -8.99 1.25 18.20
C ASN A 418 -10.29 0.59 18.71
N SER A 419 -11.24 1.36 19.24
CA SER A 419 -12.56 0.84 19.62
C SER A 419 -13.48 0.65 18.43
N TYR A 420 -13.25 1.38 17.35
CA TYR A 420 -14.06 1.34 16.13
C TYR A 420 -13.18 1.35 14.87
N PHE A 421 -13.76 0.83 13.79
CA PHE A 421 -13.09 0.71 12.49
C PHE A 421 -14.03 1.18 11.38
N ILE A 422 -13.49 1.95 10.43
CA ILE A 422 -14.08 2.14 9.11
C ILE A 422 -13.56 0.98 8.25
N ASP A 423 -14.47 0.19 7.71
CA ASP A 423 -14.17 -0.91 6.80
C ASP A 423 -14.64 -0.54 5.39
N ASN A 424 -13.70 -0.41 4.46
CA ASN A 424 -13.97 -0.32 3.04
C ASN A 424 -13.90 -1.73 2.45
N PHE A 425 -15.06 -2.38 2.38
CA PHE A 425 -15.20 -3.75 1.89
C PHE A 425 -15.44 -3.80 0.39
N SER A 426 -14.83 -4.77 -0.27
CA SER A 426 -15.09 -5.14 -1.66
C SER A 426 -14.89 -6.64 -1.86
N SER A 427 -15.66 -7.23 -2.79
CA SER A 427 -15.47 -8.62 -3.23
C SER A 427 -15.72 -8.72 -4.74
N THR A 428 -15.54 -9.90 -5.32
CA THR A 428 -15.81 -10.12 -6.75
C THR A 428 -17.25 -9.80 -7.16
N ILE A 429 -18.20 -9.81 -6.21
CA ILE A 429 -19.64 -9.55 -6.43
C ILE A 429 -20.11 -8.24 -5.80
N THR A 430 -19.34 -7.66 -4.89
CA THR A 430 -19.66 -6.41 -4.19
C THR A 430 -18.67 -5.33 -4.63
N PRO A 431 -19.10 -4.33 -5.41
CA PRO A 431 -18.20 -3.26 -5.86
C PRO A 431 -17.55 -2.52 -4.69
N ARG A 432 -18.35 -2.02 -3.76
CA ARG A 432 -17.88 -1.42 -2.50
C ARG A 432 -19.01 -1.30 -1.49
N GLU A 433 -18.70 -1.59 -0.25
CA GLU A 433 -19.48 -1.18 0.92
C GLU A 433 -18.57 -0.44 1.90
N VAL A 434 -19.09 0.60 2.52
CA VAL A 434 -18.41 1.35 3.58
C VAL A 434 -19.16 1.11 4.87
N ARG A 435 -18.47 0.55 5.86
CA ARG A 435 -19.07 0.04 7.09
C ARG A 435 -18.39 0.63 8.31
N ILE A 436 -19.13 0.75 9.41
CA ILE A 436 -18.59 1.03 10.75
C ILE A 436 -18.66 -0.26 11.56
N ILE A 437 -17.52 -0.65 12.11
CA ILE A 437 -17.37 -1.86 12.91
C ILE A 437 -16.93 -1.45 14.33
N SER A 438 -17.50 -2.08 15.35
CA SER A 438 -17.02 -2.01 16.73
C SER A 438 -16.13 -3.20 17.05
N ALA A 439 -15.01 -2.97 17.70
CA ALA A 439 -14.13 -4.02 18.22
C ALA A 439 -14.87 -5.03 19.13
N LYS A 440 -15.89 -4.54 19.85
CA LYS A 440 -16.67 -5.32 20.83
C LYS A 440 -17.83 -6.08 20.21
N SER A 441 -18.66 -5.41 19.39
CA SER A 441 -19.95 -5.93 18.92
C SER A 441 -19.98 -6.31 17.43
N GLY A 442 -18.94 -6.03 16.66
CA GLY A 442 -18.91 -6.28 15.21
C GLY A 442 -19.55 -5.16 14.41
N LEU A 443 -20.16 -5.49 13.26
CA LEU A 443 -20.81 -4.51 12.38
C LEU A 443 -21.87 -3.71 13.11
N LEU A 444 -21.76 -2.37 13.04
CA LEU A 444 -22.74 -1.42 13.59
C LEU A 444 -23.64 -0.88 12.51
N GLU A 445 -23.05 -0.42 11.40
CA GLU A 445 -23.75 0.27 10.33
C GLU A 445 -23.05 0.07 8.99
N THR A 446 -23.84 0.09 7.91
CA THR A 446 -23.34 0.25 6.54
C THR A 446 -23.68 1.67 6.08
N LEU A 447 -22.66 2.53 6.06
CA LEU A 447 -22.79 3.94 5.66
C LEU A 447 -23.12 4.08 4.17
N LYS A 448 -22.57 3.20 3.35
CA LYS A 448 -22.77 3.24 1.92
C LYS A 448 -22.64 1.85 1.31
N LYS A 449 -23.59 1.51 0.47
CA LYS A 449 -23.51 0.39 -0.45
C LYS A 449 -23.52 0.94 -1.87
N VAL A 450 -22.45 0.68 -2.61
CA VAL A 450 -22.31 1.20 -3.98
C VAL A 450 -22.86 0.18 -4.95
N GLU A 451 -23.85 0.61 -5.73
CA GLU A 451 -24.36 -0.18 -6.84
C GLU A 451 -23.25 -0.39 -7.89
N ASN A 452 -23.37 -1.45 -8.68
CA ASN A 452 -22.38 -1.72 -9.71
C ASN A 452 -22.37 -0.60 -10.77
N PRO A 453 -21.30 0.21 -10.85
CA PRO A 453 -21.24 1.32 -11.81
C PRO A 453 -21.21 0.85 -13.28
N LEU A 454 -20.96 -0.43 -13.50
CA LEU A 454 -20.98 -1.07 -14.83
C LEU A 454 -22.28 -1.83 -15.10
N SER A 455 -23.36 -1.59 -14.35
CA SER A 455 -24.65 -2.31 -14.51
C SER A 455 -25.28 -2.16 -15.89
N GLU A 456 -25.01 -1.05 -16.60
CA GLU A 456 -25.47 -0.80 -17.96
C GLU A 456 -24.57 -1.39 -19.06
N TYR A 457 -23.37 -1.86 -18.67
CA TYR A 457 -22.37 -2.35 -19.62
C TYR A 457 -22.48 -3.86 -19.83
N LYS A 458 -22.23 -4.29 -21.07
CA LYS A 458 -21.99 -5.70 -21.37
C LYS A 458 -20.66 -6.11 -20.76
N LEU A 459 -20.67 -7.00 -19.79
CA LEU A 459 -19.47 -7.48 -19.13
C LEU A 459 -19.18 -8.95 -19.46
N GLY A 460 -17.91 -9.25 -19.69
CA GLY A 460 -17.44 -10.62 -19.76
C GLY A 460 -17.51 -11.30 -18.39
N GLN A 461 -17.93 -12.56 -18.38
CA GLN A 461 -17.95 -13.35 -17.16
C GLN A 461 -16.54 -13.54 -16.61
N MET A 462 -16.32 -13.12 -15.36
CA MET A 462 -15.06 -13.34 -14.65
C MET A 462 -15.12 -14.60 -13.80
N THR A 463 -14.01 -15.34 -13.77
CA THR A 463 -13.79 -16.48 -12.87
C THR A 463 -12.44 -16.32 -12.19
N ILE A 464 -12.38 -16.53 -10.87
CA ILE A 464 -11.16 -16.75 -10.10
C ILE A 464 -11.18 -18.20 -9.62
N SER A 465 -10.08 -18.93 -9.81
CA SER A 465 -9.90 -20.29 -9.35
C SER A 465 -8.40 -20.62 -9.29
N THR A 466 -8.05 -21.88 -9.13
CA THR A 466 -6.66 -22.34 -9.13
C THR A 466 -6.40 -23.35 -10.23
N ILE A 467 -5.16 -23.35 -10.72
CA ILE A 467 -4.55 -24.43 -11.53
C ILE A 467 -3.36 -24.98 -10.76
N SER A 468 -2.89 -26.14 -11.14
CA SER A 468 -1.68 -26.73 -10.54
C SER A 468 -0.45 -26.36 -11.39
N ALA A 469 0.62 -25.92 -10.72
CA ALA A 469 1.96 -25.92 -11.28
C ALA A 469 2.44 -27.36 -11.56
N ASN A 470 3.61 -27.50 -12.20
CA ASN A 470 4.17 -28.82 -12.56
C ASN A 470 4.45 -29.71 -11.34
N ASP A 471 4.73 -29.10 -10.17
CA ASP A 471 4.96 -29.78 -8.90
C ASP A 471 3.70 -29.98 -8.05
N GLY A 472 2.54 -29.55 -8.55
CA GLY A 472 1.26 -29.64 -7.86
C GLY A 472 0.91 -28.39 -7.04
N THR A 473 1.79 -27.40 -6.94
CA THR A 473 1.50 -26.14 -6.22
C THR A 473 0.29 -25.44 -6.84
N PRO A 474 -0.74 -25.07 -6.05
CA PRO A 474 -1.90 -24.36 -6.57
C PRO A 474 -1.55 -22.91 -6.92
N LEU A 475 -1.88 -22.48 -8.13
CA LEU A 475 -1.67 -21.12 -8.63
C LEU A 475 -3.03 -20.46 -8.86
N TYR A 476 -3.29 -19.31 -8.24
CA TYR A 476 -4.51 -18.56 -8.53
C TYR A 476 -4.50 -18.00 -9.94
N TYR A 477 -5.64 -18.12 -10.63
CA TYR A 477 -5.84 -17.46 -11.93
C TYR A 477 -7.14 -16.67 -11.95
N ARG A 478 -7.18 -15.66 -12.80
CA ARG A 478 -8.36 -14.88 -13.17
C ARG A 478 -8.56 -14.98 -14.68
N LEU A 479 -9.79 -15.31 -15.10
CA LEU A 479 -10.16 -15.45 -16.50
C LEU A 479 -11.44 -14.66 -16.78
N PHE A 480 -11.39 -13.82 -17.82
CA PHE A 480 -12.58 -13.18 -18.40
C PHE A 480 -12.94 -13.87 -19.71
N LYS A 481 -14.21 -14.26 -19.85
CA LYS A 481 -14.76 -14.73 -21.12
C LYS A 481 -15.30 -13.54 -21.93
N PRO A 482 -15.35 -13.63 -23.27
CA PRO A 482 -16.02 -12.63 -24.09
C PRO A 482 -17.46 -12.38 -23.64
N THR A 483 -17.98 -11.16 -23.87
CA THR A 483 -19.34 -10.77 -23.46
C THR A 483 -20.44 -11.59 -24.13
N ASP A 484 -20.28 -11.90 -25.41
CA ASP A 484 -21.21 -12.71 -26.18
C ASP A 484 -20.63 -14.15 -26.34
N PHE A 485 -20.29 -14.75 -25.21
CA PHE A 485 -19.63 -16.06 -25.18
C PHE A 485 -20.51 -17.19 -25.74
N ASP A 486 -20.00 -17.85 -26.75
CA ASP A 486 -20.59 -19.07 -27.36
C ASP A 486 -19.58 -20.24 -27.16
N PRO A 487 -19.92 -21.29 -26.42
CA PRO A 487 -19.01 -22.41 -26.16
C PRO A 487 -18.61 -23.19 -27.44
N ASN A 488 -19.31 -22.98 -28.56
CA ASN A 488 -19.02 -23.61 -29.85
C ASN A 488 -18.03 -22.79 -30.71
N LYS A 489 -17.72 -21.58 -30.31
CA LYS A 489 -16.73 -20.71 -30.99
C LYS A 489 -15.36 -20.81 -30.36
N LYS A 490 -14.33 -20.48 -31.13
CA LYS A 490 -12.98 -20.34 -30.66
C LYS A 490 -12.57 -18.88 -30.60
N TYR A 491 -12.01 -18.48 -29.46
CA TYR A 491 -11.64 -17.10 -29.16
C TYR A 491 -10.13 -16.93 -29.05
N PRO A 492 -9.58 -15.81 -29.54
CA PRO A 492 -8.21 -15.43 -29.26
C PRO A 492 -8.02 -15.14 -27.76
N VAL A 493 -6.81 -15.29 -27.27
CA VAL A 493 -6.46 -15.08 -25.87
C VAL A 493 -5.46 -13.95 -25.72
N VAL A 494 -5.63 -13.13 -24.70
CA VAL A 494 -4.58 -12.24 -24.16
C VAL A 494 -4.22 -12.71 -22.77
N VAL A 495 -2.97 -13.10 -22.57
CA VAL A 495 -2.38 -13.34 -21.26
C VAL A 495 -1.78 -12.03 -20.77
N TYR A 496 -2.28 -11.50 -19.66
CA TYR A 496 -1.66 -10.39 -18.95
C TYR A 496 -0.90 -10.92 -17.76
N LEU A 497 0.35 -10.52 -17.61
CA LEU A 497 1.21 -10.99 -16.54
C LEU A 497 2.06 -9.87 -15.95
N TYR A 498 2.49 -10.07 -14.69
CA TYR A 498 3.54 -9.31 -14.04
C TYR A 498 4.60 -10.24 -13.47
N ASN A 499 4.29 -11.10 -12.51
CA ASN A 499 5.14 -12.11 -11.87
C ASN A 499 6.32 -11.57 -11.04
N GLY A 500 6.46 -10.27 -10.85
CA GLY A 500 7.53 -9.74 -10.01
C GLY A 500 7.33 -10.09 -8.53
N PRO A 501 8.42 -10.18 -7.76
CA PRO A 501 8.37 -10.32 -6.31
C PRO A 501 7.41 -9.31 -5.66
N HIS A 502 6.78 -9.69 -4.55
CA HIS A 502 5.78 -8.91 -3.81
C HIS A 502 4.51 -8.54 -4.57
N ALA A 503 4.36 -8.95 -5.83
CA ALA A 503 3.16 -8.66 -6.59
C ALA A 503 2.05 -9.68 -6.31
N GLN A 504 0.81 -9.19 -6.23
CA GLN A 504 -0.38 -10.02 -6.23
C GLN A 504 -1.43 -9.39 -7.15
N MET A 505 -1.64 -9.99 -8.31
CA MET A 505 -2.57 -9.49 -9.34
C MET A 505 -4.00 -9.93 -9.12
N ILE A 506 -4.20 -11.02 -8.38
CA ILE A 506 -5.50 -11.67 -8.19
C ILE A 506 -5.90 -11.55 -6.72
N ARG A 507 -7.00 -10.85 -6.48
CA ARG A 507 -7.57 -10.64 -5.14
C ARG A 507 -9.07 -10.77 -5.18
N ASN A 508 -9.67 -11.18 -4.06
CA ASN A 508 -11.12 -11.18 -3.88
C ASN A 508 -11.60 -9.73 -3.63
N THR A 509 -11.64 -8.96 -4.70
CA THR A 509 -12.15 -7.60 -4.75
C THR A 509 -12.90 -7.40 -6.06
N TRP A 510 -13.56 -6.27 -6.24
CA TRP A 510 -14.31 -5.99 -7.47
C TRP A 510 -13.43 -6.10 -8.71
N LEU A 511 -13.94 -6.75 -9.75
CA LEU A 511 -13.19 -7.16 -10.95
C LEU A 511 -11.98 -8.08 -10.65
N GLY A 512 -11.91 -8.67 -9.46
CA GLY A 512 -10.82 -9.58 -9.09
C GLY A 512 -9.44 -8.92 -9.05
N GLY A 513 -9.37 -7.59 -8.85
CA GLY A 513 -8.15 -6.79 -8.93
C GLY A 513 -7.77 -6.34 -10.35
N ALA A 514 -8.59 -6.64 -11.37
CA ALA A 514 -8.37 -6.16 -12.73
C ALA A 514 -8.82 -4.69 -12.90
N ASN A 515 -8.23 -3.99 -13.85
CA ASN A 515 -8.73 -2.72 -14.35
C ASN A 515 -9.78 -2.94 -15.46
N MET A 516 -10.40 -1.86 -15.94
CA MET A 516 -11.46 -1.96 -16.96
C MET A 516 -10.99 -2.38 -18.34
N TRP A 517 -9.69 -2.27 -18.63
CA TRP A 517 -9.12 -2.75 -19.89
C TRP A 517 -9.37 -4.25 -20.11
N PHE A 518 -9.41 -5.06 -19.04
CA PHE A 518 -9.73 -6.49 -19.15
C PHE A 518 -11.15 -6.72 -19.66
N GLN A 519 -12.11 -5.93 -19.18
CA GLN A 519 -13.50 -5.98 -19.67
C GLN A 519 -13.61 -5.44 -21.11
N TYR A 520 -12.87 -4.38 -21.44
CA TYR A 520 -12.77 -3.86 -22.80
C TYR A 520 -12.31 -4.95 -23.79
N MET A 521 -11.25 -5.68 -23.45
CA MET A 521 -10.77 -6.78 -24.30
C MET A 521 -11.80 -7.92 -24.40
N ALA A 522 -12.49 -8.26 -23.32
CA ALA A 522 -13.57 -9.24 -23.33
C ALA A 522 -14.74 -8.81 -24.25
N GLN A 523 -15.09 -7.52 -24.27
CA GLN A 523 -16.07 -6.95 -25.18
C GLN A 523 -15.65 -7.01 -26.65
N HIS A 524 -14.33 -7.06 -26.91
CA HIS A 524 -13.77 -7.21 -28.25
C HIS A 524 -13.50 -8.67 -28.64
N GLY A 525 -14.09 -9.62 -27.90
CA GLY A 525 -14.07 -11.03 -28.25
C GLY A 525 -12.81 -11.79 -27.83
N TYR A 526 -12.04 -11.27 -26.88
CA TYR A 526 -10.88 -11.96 -26.33
C TYR A 526 -11.21 -12.68 -25.02
N VAL A 527 -10.65 -13.87 -24.83
CA VAL A 527 -10.43 -14.43 -23.50
C VAL A 527 -9.25 -13.69 -22.89
N VAL A 528 -9.40 -13.15 -21.67
CA VAL A 528 -8.30 -12.47 -20.96
C VAL A 528 -7.93 -13.27 -19.74
N PHE A 529 -6.66 -13.60 -19.59
CA PHE A 529 -6.15 -14.51 -18.56
C PHE A 529 -4.99 -13.90 -17.79
N THR A 530 -4.96 -14.15 -16.50
CA THR A 530 -3.84 -13.80 -15.60
C THR A 530 -3.65 -14.95 -14.63
N VAL A 531 -2.41 -15.33 -14.33
CA VAL A 531 -2.07 -16.27 -13.26
C VAL A 531 -0.97 -15.65 -12.38
N ASP A 532 -1.14 -15.72 -11.05
CA ASP A 532 -0.12 -15.43 -10.06
C ASP A 532 0.69 -16.70 -9.80
N GLY A 533 1.93 -16.72 -10.31
CA GLY A 533 2.88 -17.81 -10.15
C GLY A 533 3.69 -17.68 -8.88
N ARG A 534 4.56 -18.66 -8.62
CA ARG A 534 5.57 -18.59 -7.55
C ARG A 534 6.43 -17.35 -7.75
N GLY A 535 6.88 -16.74 -6.66
CA GLY A 535 7.47 -15.41 -6.62
C GLY A 535 6.50 -14.32 -6.22
N SER A 536 5.16 -14.53 -6.34
CA SER A 536 4.17 -13.54 -5.90
C SER A 536 3.92 -13.61 -4.39
N ALA A 537 3.43 -12.48 -3.83
CA ALA A 537 3.27 -12.27 -2.41
C ALA A 537 2.07 -12.96 -1.77
N ASN A 538 2.04 -12.91 -0.44
CA ASN A 538 0.92 -13.34 0.42
C ASN A 538 0.64 -14.86 0.44
N ARG A 539 1.67 -15.63 0.16
CA ARG A 539 1.61 -17.10 0.12
C ARG A 539 2.69 -17.77 0.98
N GLY A 540 3.41 -16.98 1.78
CA GLY A 540 4.56 -17.38 2.59
C GLY A 540 5.89 -17.26 1.85
N PHE A 541 6.95 -17.14 2.63
CA PHE A 541 8.31 -16.89 2.17
C PHE A 541 8.82 -17.96 1.17
N GLU A 542 8.50 -19.24 1.39
CA GLU A 542 8.93 -20.31 0.47
C GLU A 542 8.34 -20.14 -0.93
N PHE A 543 7.06 -19.73 -1.02
CA PHE A 543 6.40 -19.47 -2.30
C PHE A 543 6.97 -18.22 -2.99
N GLU A 544 7.23 -17.17 -2.23
CA GLU A 544 7.74 -15.91 -2.73
C GLU A 544 9.21 -16.02 -3.16
N SER A 545 10.04 -16.57 -2.29
CA SER A 545 11.47 -16.71 -2.50
C SER A 545 11.87 -17.87 -3.43
N ALA A 546 10.89 -18.61 -3.97
CA ALA A 546 11.15 -19.73 -4.90
C ALA A 546 11.91 -19.31 -6.17
N ILE A 547 11.84 -18.03 -6.54
CA ILE A 547 12.48 -17.46 -7.73
C ILE A 547 13.89 -16.90 -7.46
N HIS A 548 14.36 -16.94 -6.21
CA HIS A 548 15.68 -16.44 -5.84
C HIS A 548 16.79 -17.08 -6.68
N ARG A 549 17.71 -16.26 -7.19
CA ARG A 549 18.82 -16.60 -8.11
C ARG A 549 18.41 -17.14 -9.48
N GLN A 550 17.13 -17.07 -9.84
CA GLN A 550 16.64 -17.62 -11.11
C GLN A 550 15.43 -16.86 -11.69
N LEU A 551 15.45 -15.52 -11.57
CA LEU A 551 14.38 -14.68 -12.10
C LEU A 551 14.07 -15.00 -13.57
N GLY A 552 12.78 -15.13 -13.89
CA GLY A 552 12.30 -15.45 -15.24
C GLY A 552 12.45 -16.93 -15.62
N THR A 553 12.67 -17.83 -14.67
CA THR A 553 12.74 -19.29 -14.91
C THR A 553 11.50 -19.98 -14.37
N LEU A 554 11.31 -19.96 -13.05
CA LEU A 554 10.19 -20.64 -12.41
C LEU A 554 8.85 -19.96 -12.74
N GLU A 555 8.83 -18.63 -12.78
CA GLU A 555 7.66 -17.86 -13.17
C GLU A 555 7.22 -18.20 -14.61
N MET A 556 8.19 -18.44 -15.52
CA MET A 556 7.89 -18.89 -16.88
C MET A 556 7.25 -20.27 -16.90
N GLU A 557 7.70 -21.19 -16.05
CA GLU A 557 7.12 -22.53 -15.93
C GLU A 557 5.67 -22.45 -15.45
N ASP A 558 5.39 -21.61 -14.47
CA ASP A 558 4.04 -21.37 -13.94
C ASP A 558 3.12 -20.72 -14.99
N GLN A 559 3.66 -19.78 -15.79
CA GLN A 559 2.93 -19.21 -16.92
C GLN A 559 2.65 -20.27 -18.01
N LEU A 560 3.57 -21.18 -18.25
CA LEU A 560 3.33 -22.30 -19.18
C LEU A 560 2.28 -23.27 -18.67
N ALA A 561 2.17 -23.52 -17.35
CA ALA A 561 1.06 -24.26 -16.78
C ALA A 561 -0.29 -23.57 -17.08
N GLY A 562 -0.35 -22.24 -16.95
CA GLY A 562 -1.48 -21.42 -17.38
C GLY A 562 -1.79 -21.56 -18.87
N VAL A 563 -0.78 -21.57 -19.73
CA VAL A 563 -0.95 -21.79 -21.18
C VAL A 563 -1.49 -23.18 -21.48
N GLN A 564 -1.03 -24.23 -20.80
CA GLN A 564 -1.57 -25.58 -20.95
C GLN A 564 -3.04 -25.66 -20.52
N PHE A 565 -3.37 -25.04 -19.41
CA PHE A 565 -4.78 -24.91 -18.98
C PHE A 565 -5.62 -24.23 -20.07
N LEU A 566 -5.19 -23.09 -20.60
CA LEU A 566 -5.90 -22.38 -21.67
C LEU A 566 -6.10 -23.28 -22.91
N LYS A 567 -5.08 -24.02 -23.33
CA LYS A 567 -5.14 -24.96 -24.47
C LYS A 567 -6.12 -26.12 -24.24
N SER A 568 -6.41 -26.48 -22.99
CA SER A 568 -7.38 -27.53 -22.64
C SER A 568 -8.83 -27.08 -22.80
N LEU A 569 -9.09 -25.75 -22.87
CA LEU A 569 -10.41 -25.19 -22.99
C LEU A 569 -10.89 -25.23 -24.44
N SER A 570 -12.03 -25.89 -24.70
CA SER A 570 -12.56 -26.13 -26.06
C SER A 570 -12.78 -24.84 -26.86
N TYR A 571 -13.06 -23.74 -26.18
CA TYR A 571 -13.35 -22.43 -26.77
C TYR A 571 -12.10 -21.54 -26.97
N VAL A 572 -10.92 -22.00 -26.62
CA VAL A 572 -9.66 -21.27 -26.85
C VAL A 572 -9.08 -21.59 -28.21
N ASP A 573 -8.72 -20.54 -28.96
CA ASP A 573 -7.92 -20.66 -30.18
C ASP A 573 -6.43 -20.53 -29.83
N SER A 574 -5.76 -21.67 -29.66
CA SER A 574 -4.35 -21.73 -29.30
C SER A 574 -3.40 -21.22 -30.40
N THR A 575 -3.91 -20.94 -31.59
CA THR A 575 -3.15 -20.34 -32.69
C THR A 575 -3.21 -18.81 -32.70
N ARG A 576 -3.99 -18.21 -31.79
CA ARG A 576 -4.18 -16.76 -31.64
C ARG A 576 -4.04 -16.36 -30.18
N MET A 577 -2.84 -16.54 -29.62
CA MET A 577 -2.54 -16.17 -28.23
C MET A 577 -1.54 -15.02 -28.22
N GLY A 578 -1.85 -13.94 -27.50
CA GLY A 578 -0.97 -12.82 -27.23
C GLY A 578 -0.58 -12.75 -25.77
N ILE A 579 0.55 -12.11 -25.48
CA ILE A 579 1.07 -11.89 -24.13
C ILE A 579 1.39 -10.41 -23.93
N HIS A 580 1.06 -9.87 -22.76
CA HIS A 580 1.31 -8.46 -22.42
C HIS A 580 1.69 -8.32 -20.96
N GLY A 581 2.72 -7.50 -20.69
CA GLY A 581 3.12 -7.12 -19.35
C GLY A 581 3.97 -5.86 -19.33
N TRP A 582 4.02 -5.20 -18.17
CA TRP A 582 4.77 -3.97 -17.96
C TRP A 582 5.84 -4.15 -16.88
N SER A 583 7.01 -3.45 -16.98
CA SER A 583 8.12 -3.53 -16.03
C SER A 583 8.64 -4.98 -15.92
N TYR A 584 8.56 -5.61 -14.76
CA TYR A 584 8.86 -7.06 -14.61
C TYR A 584 7.99 -7.90 -15.56
N GLY A 585 6.72 -7.55 -15.76
CA GLY A 585 5.86 -8.18 -16.75
C GLY A 585 6.35 -7.97 -18.19
N GLY A 586 7.02 -6.87 -18.47
CA GLY A 586 7.72 -6.62 -19.74
C GLY A 586 8.92 -7.56 -19.91
N PHE A 587 9.73 -7.75 -18.86
CA PHE A 587 10.80 -8.74 -18.82
C PHE A 587 10.25 -10.16 -19.07
N MET A 588 9.19 -10.55 -18.36
CA MET A 588 8.55 -11.86 -18.54
C MET A 588 7.97 -12.03 -19.95
N THR A 589 7.32 -11.00 -20.49
CA THR A 589 6.82 -11.02 -21.88
C THR A 589 7.97 -11.27 -22.88
N THR A 590 9.08 -10.52 -22.74
CA THR A 590 10.26 -10.67 -23.59
C THR A 590 10.87 -12.05 -23.43
N SER A 591 11.02 -12.54 -22.20
CA SER A 591 11.55 -13.87 -21.88
C SER A 591 10.69 -14.98 -22.48
N MET A 592 9.36 -14.90 -22.37
CA MET A 592 8.45 -15.88 -22.97
C MET A 592 8.53 -15.89 -24.50
N MET A 593 8.60 -14.73 -25.14
CA MET A 593 8.68 -14.63 -26.61
C MET A 593 10.01 -15.16 -27.15
N THR A 594 11.11 -14.93 -26.45
CA THR A 594 12.45 -15.31 -26.90
C THR A 594 12.85 -16.73 -26.50
N ARG A 595 12.53 -17.15 -25.26
CA ARG A 595 12.94 -18.45 -24.70
C ARG A 595 11.95 -19.58 -24.98
N LYS A 596 10.67 -19.24 -25.29
CA LYS A 596 9.59 -20.20 -25.61
C LYS A 596 8.88 -19.82 -26.90
N PRO A 597 9.66 -19.72 -28.03
CA PRO A 597 9.09 -19.31 -29.32
C PRO A 597 7.95 -20.22 -29.76
N GLY A 598 6.94 -19.65 -30.41
CA GLY A 598 5.75 -20.37 -30.86
C GLY A 598 4.67 -20.58 -29.78
N THR A 599 4.90 -20.20 -28.53
CA THR A 599 3.87 -20.22 -27.48
C THR A 599 2.85 -19.11 -27.69
N PHE A 600 3.33 -17.91 -28.00
CA PHE A 600 2.50 -16.75 -28.33
C PHE A 600 2.85 -16.23 -29.73
N GLN A 601 1.85 -15.66 -30.40
CA GLN A 601 1.99 -15.08 -31.74
C GLN A 601 2.33 -13.59 -31.69
N VAL A 602 1.94 -12.92 -30.59
CA VAL A 602 2.17 -11.48 -30.37
C VAL A 602 2.60 -11.25 -28.92
N GLY A 603 3.59 -10.40 -28.71
CA GLY A 603 4.01 -9.93 -27.40
C GLY A 603 4.04 -8.40 -27.35
N VAL A 604 3.52 -7.81 -26.26
CA VAL A 604 3.63 -6.38 -25.97
C VAL A 604 4.34 -6.21 -24.64
N ALA A 605 5.63 -5.88 -24.70
CA ALA A 605 6.49 -5.66 -23.54
C ALA A 605 6.63 -4.16 -23.27
N GLY A 606 6.08 -3.69 -22.16
CA GLY A 606 6.19 -2.29 -21.75
C GLY A 606 7.29 -2.11 -20.72
N GLY A 607 8.24 -1.17 -20.93
CA GLY A 607 9.31 -0.83 -19.99
C GLY A 607 10.09 -2.03 -19.42
N PRO A 608 10.50 -3.02 -20.24
CA PRO A 608 11.03 -4.27 -19.74
C PRO A 608 12.42 -4.10 -19.12
N VAL A 609 12.69 -4.77 -18.00
CA VAL A 609 14.06 -5.00 -17.56
C VAL A 609 14.65 -6.07 -18.46
N ILE A 610 15.60 -5.70 -19.31
CA ILE A 610 16.18 -6.64 -20.30
C ILE A 610 17.38 -7.40 -19.75
N ASP A 611 18.12 -6.74 -18.86
CA ASP A 611 19.31 -7.31 -18.24
C ASP A 611 19.38 -6.80 -16.80
N TRP A 612 19.36 -7.71 -15.85
CA TRP A 612 19.34 -7.40 -14.42
C TRP A 612 20.62 -6.69 -13.96
N ARG A 613 21.74 -6.85 -14.62
CA ARG A 613 23.00 -6.14 -14.31
C ARG A 613 22.87 -4.62 -14.46
N TYR A 614 21.87 -4.12 -15.20
CA TYR A 614 21.59 -2.70 -15.37
C TYR A 614 20.43 -2.19 -14.51
N TYR A 615 19.93 -3.04 -13.61
CA TYR A 615 18.91 -2.62 -12.65
C TYR A 615 19.54 -2.31 -11.29
N GLU A 616 18.81 -1.70 -10.40
CA GLU A 616 19.33 -1.19 -9.13
C GLU A 616 19.76 -2.32 -8.18
N ILE A 617 20.76 -2.01 -7.33
CA ILE A 617 21.44 -2.98 -6.44
C ILE A 617 20.48 -3.67 -5.50
N MET A 618 19.68 -2.90 -4.72
CA MET A 618 18.89 -3.41 -3.60
C MET A 618 17.90 -4.47 -4.04
N TYR A 619 17.19 -4.22 -5.14
CA TYR A 619 16.27 -5.18 -5.74
C TYR A 619 17.02 -6.34 -6.42
N THR A 620 17.99 -6.01 -7.26
CA THR A 620 18.65 -7.04 -8.10
C THR A 620 19.48 -7.97 -7.25
N GLU A 621 20.34 -7.46 -6.36
CA GLU A 621 21.19 -8.29 -5.53
C GLU A 621 20.40 -9.07 -4.47
N ARG A 622 19.21 -8.61 -4.04
CA ARG A 622 18.31 -9.40 -3.20
C ARG A 622 17.83 -10.67 -3.89
N TYR A 623 17.45 -10.57 -5.16
CA TYR A 623 16.82 -11.69 -5.86
C TYR A 623 17.77 -12.47 -6.77
N MET A 624 18.94 -11.92 -7.11
CA MET A 624 19.89 -12.54 -8.05
C MET A 624 21.32 -12.63 -7.52
N ASP A 625 21.62 -12.13 -6.33
CA ASP A 625 22.97 -11.86 -5.80
C ASP A 625 23.76 -10.85 -6.67
N SER A 626 25.02 -10.60 -6.31
CA SER A 626 25.92 -9.80 -7.13
C SER A 626 26.23 -10.51 -8.45
N PRO A 627 26.33 -9.80 -9.60
CA PRO A 627 26.69 -10.41 -10.89
C PRO A 627 28.01 -11.16 -10.90
N ASP A 628 28.89 -10.95 -9.92
CA ASP A 628 30.14 -11.71 -9.76
C ASP A 628 29.92 -13.06 -9.04
N GLU A 629 28.78 -13.25 -8.39
CA GLU A 629 28.43 -14.44 -7.60
C GLU A 629 27.42 -15.34 -8.29
N ASN A 630 26.56 -14.78 -9.16
CA ASN A 630 25.51 -15.52 -9.87
C ASN A 630 25.36 -15.13 -11.35
#